data_df70ad8799c72eaae921646b3d0919a5
#
_entry.id   df70ad8799c72eaae921646b3d0919a5
#
_cell.length_a   1.000
_cell.length_b   1.000
_cell.length_c   1.000
_cell.angle_alpha   90.00
_cell.angle_beta   90.00
_cell.angle_gamma   90.00
#
_symmetry.space_group_name_H-M   'P 1'
#
loop_
_entity.id
_entity.type
_entity.pdbx_description
1 polymer ?
#
loop_
_entity_poly.entity_id
_entity_poly.type
_entity_poly.pdbx_seq_one_letter_code
_entity_poly.pdbx_strand_id
1 'polypeptide(L)'
;MSHDFSFQRRETFDTFRESKGVKLPARAVVDFAFFPELEQADWSGISRALEAAGYRVSRPDAEGEESEELIASIGPIPISAEEIWKYEEAATKIAIRFDFYPDGWELDI
;
A
#
# COMPACT_ATOMS: atom_id res chain seq x y z
N MET A 1 5.31 -3.86 -19.67
CA MET A 1 4.01 -3.21 -19.59
C MET A 1 3.96 -2.26 -18.42
N SER A 2 3.50 -1.05 -18.63
CA SER A 2 3.49 -0.07 -17.54
C SER A 2 2.26 -0.23 -16.66
N HIS A 3 2.44 0.04 -15.39
CA HIS A 3 1.34 0.09 -14.45
C HIS A 3 0.47 1.32 -14.73
N ASP A 4 -0.84 1.16 -14.64
CA ASP A 4 -1.76 2.28 -14.88
C ASP A 4 -2.03 3.03 -13.58
N PHE A 5 -1.22 4.05 -13.34
CA PHE A 5 -1.36 4.89 -12.14
C PHE A 5 -2.65 5.70 -12.15
N SER A 6 -3.13 6.07 -13.32
CA SER A 6 -4.38 6.83 -13.40
C SER A 6 -5.57 6.00 -12.93
N PHE A 7 -5.60 4.73 -13.30
CA PHE A 7 -6.65 3.83 -12.86
C PHE A 7 -6.55 3.59 -11.35
N GLN A 8 -5.35 3.37 -10.86
CA GLN A 8 -5.13 3.15 -9.43
C GLN A 8 -5.57 4.37 -8.63
N ARG A 9 -5.21 5.56 -9.10
CA ARG A 9 -5.61 6.80 -8.44
C ARG A 9 -7.12 6.93 -8.37
N ARG A 10 -7.79 6.61 -9.45
CA ARG A 10 -9.25 6.67 -9.50
C ARG A 10 -9.88 5.72 -8.49
N GLU A 11 -9.33 4.50 -8.40
CA GLU A 11 -9.83 3.53 -7.45
C GLU A 11 -9.68 4.02 -6.02
N THR A 12 -8.54 4.62 -5.71
CA THR A 12 -8.29 5.14 -4.37
C THR A 12 -9.27 6.25 -4.02
N PHE A 13 -9.51 7.17 -4.96
CA PHE A 13 -10.46 8.25 -4.73
C PHE A 13 -11.88 7.72 -4.59
N ASP A 14 -12.25 6.72 -5.40
CA ASP A 14 -13.58 6.11 -5.31
C ASP A 14 -13.77 5.39 -3.98
N THR A 15 -12.77 4.63 -3.55
CA THR A 15 -12.83 3.93 -2.27
C THR A 15 -12.98 4.91 -1.13
N PHE A 16 -12.22 6.00 -1.17
CA PHE A 16 -12.31 7.02 -0.13
C PHE A 16 -13.69 7.67 -0.10
N ARG A 17 -14.24 7.97 -1.28
CA ARG A 17 -15.58 8.56 -1.38
C ARG A 17 -16.63 7.63 -0.81
N GLU A 18 -16.51 6.33 -1.07
CA GLU A 18 -17.45 5.34 -0.55
C GLU A 18 -17.36 5.19 0.96
N SER A 19 -16.23 5.61 1.53
CA SER A 19 -16.03 5.51 2.98
C SER A 19 -16.61 6.71 3.73
N LYS A 20 -17.17 7.69 3.04
CA LYS A 20 -17.69 8.90 3.69
C LYS A 20 -18.82 8.65 4.66
N GLY A 21 -19.53 7.53 4.49
CA GLY A 21 -20.59 7.17 5.44
C GLY A 21 -20.06 6.72 6.78
N VAL A 22 -18.77 6.45 6.87
CA VAL A 22 -18.10 6.03 8.08
C VAL A 22 -17.35 7.22 8.66
N LYS A 23 -17.40 7.38 9.96
CA LYS A 23 -16.69 8.48 10.59
C LYS A 23 -15.19 8.18 10.57
N LEU A 24 -14.46 8.89 9.71
CA LEU A 24 -13.04 8.72 9.57
C LEU A 24 -12.28 9.60 10.54
N PRO A 25 -11.16 9.12 11.09
CA PRO A 25 -10.31 9.96 11.95
C PRO A 25 -9.62 11.04 11.12
N ALA A 26 -9.22 12.14 11.78
CA ALA A 26 -8.48 13.19 11.11
C ALA A 26 -7.09 12.74 10.70
N ARG A 27 -6.49 11.85 11.47
CA ARG A 27 -5.17 11.28 11.18
C ARG A 27 -5.19 9.81 11.52
N ALA A 28 -4.49 9.02 10.73
CA ALA A 28 -4.39 7.59 10.98
C ALA A 28 -3.20 7.00 10.24
N VAL A 29 -2.80 5.81 10.66
CA VAL A 29 -1.82 5.03 9.91
C VAL A 29 -2.55 4.39 8.73
N VAL A 30 -1.93 4.40 7.57
CA VAL A 30 -2.47 3.79 6.37
C VAL A 30 -1.59 2.60 5.99
N ASP A 31 -2.24 1.47 5.74
CA ASP A 31 -1.56 0.25 5.34
C ASP A 31 -1.81 0.02 3.86
N PHE A 32 -0.73 -0.09 3.09
CA PHE A 32 -0.80 -0.38 1.66
C PHE A 32 -0.37 -1.81 1.43
N ALA A 33 -1.20 -2.60 0.74
CA ALA A 33 -0.91 -4.00 0.49
C ALA A 33 -0.31 -4.19 -0.90
N PHE A 34 0.69 -5.04 -0.98
CA PHE A 34 1.32 -5.41 -2.24
C PHE A 34 1.52 -6.91 -2.29
N PHE A 35 1.49 -7.45 -3.49
CA PHE A 35 1.73 -8.87 -3.67
C PHE A 35 2.79 -9.08 -4.75
N PRO A 36 3.58 -10.15 -4.63
CA PRO A 36 4.63 -10.41 -5.61
C PRO A 36 4.07 -11.01 -6.89
N GLU A 37 4.63 -10.60 -8.02
CA GLU A 37 4.28 -11.18 -9.31
C GLU A 37 5.04 -12.48 -9.54
N LEU A 38 6.24 -12.57 -8.99
CA LEU A 38 7.13 -13.70 -9.21
C LEU A 38 7.26 -14.56 -7.96
N GLU A 39 7.42 -15.87 -8.17
CA GLU A 39 7.60 -16.79 -7.05
C GLU A 39 8.83 -16.45 -6.22
N GLN A 40 9.90 -16.04 -6.88
CA GLN A 40 11.14 -15.71 -6.18
C GLN A 40 11.30 -14.20 -6.09
N ALA A 41 10.38 -13.57 -5.41
CA ALA A 41 10.41 -12.13 -5.26
C ALA A 41 11.53 -11.69 -4.30
N ASP A 42 12.04 -10.49 -4.52
CA ASP A 42 13.09 -9.92 -3.67
C ASP A 42 12.47 -9.19 -2.49
N TRP A 43 12.05 -9.97 -1.50
CA TRP A 43 11.41 -9.42 -0.30
C TRP A 43 12.34 -8.48 0.48
N SER A 44 13.62 -8.82 0.55
CA SER A 44 14.59 -7.97 1.27
C SER A 44 14.79 -6.64 0.57
N GLY A 45 14.90 -6.68 -0.75
CA GLY A 45 15.12 -5.46 -1.53
C GLY A 45 13.98 -4.47 -1.41
N ILE A 46 12.75 -4.96 -1.60
CA ILE A 46 11.57 -4.09 -1.51
C ILE A 46 11.40 -3.57 -0.08
N SER A 47 11.63 -4.43 0.93
CA SER A 47 11.49 -4.00 2.31
C SER A 47 12.45 -2.87 2.65
N ARG A 48 13.72 -3.01 2.25
CA ARG A 48 14.70 -1.97 2.52
C ARG A 48 14.39 -0.67 1.79
N ALA A 49 13.93 -0.79 0.54
CA ALA A 49 13.60 0.40 -0.24
C ALA A 49 12.42 1.15 0.36
N LEU A 50 11.39 0.43 0.80
CA LEU A 50 10.23 1.05 1.43
C LEU A 50 10.60 1.68 2.77
N GLU A 51 11.42 0.98 3.56
CA GLU A 51 11.85 1.51 4.86
C GLU A 51 12.69 2.77 4.68
N ALA A 52 13.52 2.80 3.66
CA ALA A 52 14.32 3.98 3.35
C ALA A 52 13.44 5.16 2.98
N ALA A 53 12.26 4.90 2.44
CA ALA A 53 11.31 5.95 2.06
C ALA A 53 10.37 6.34 3.21
N GLY A 54 10.51 5.73 4.38
CA GLY A 54 9.76 6.11 5.57
C GLY A 54 8.60 5.20 5.91
N TYR A 55 8.43 4.10 5.19
CA TYR A 55 7.36 3.15 5.48
C TYR A 55 7.84 2.10 6.47
N ARG A 56 6.91 1.58 7.26
CA ARG A 56 7.14 0.39 8.08
C ARG A 56 6.65 -0.80 7.28
N VAL A 57 7.44 -1.85 7.25
CA VAL A 57 7.13 -3.01 6.41
C VAL A 57 6.84 -4.22 7.27
N SER A 58 5.77 -4.94 6.93
CA SER A 58 5.45 -6.19 7.60
C SER A 58 4.97 -7.21 6.57
N ARG A 59 5.13 -8.47 6.92
CA ARG A 59 4.61 -9.58 6.12
C ARG A 59 3.67 -10.35 7.03
N PRO A 60 2.35 -10.19 6.85
CA PRO A 60 1.41 -10.93 7.67
C PRO A 60 1.70 -12.41 7.57
N ASP A 61 1.84 -13.06 8.71
CA ASP A 61 2.10 -14.47 8.75
C ASP A 61 0.79 -15.22 8.68
N ALA A 62 0.46 -15.72 7.50
CA ALA A 62 -0.77 -16.44 7.31
C ALA A 62 -0.47 -17.93 7.51
N GLU A 63 -0.51 -18.38 8.73
CA GLU A 63 -0.18 -19.75 9.09
C GLU A 63 -0.71 -20.80 8.11
N GLY A 64 0.22 -21.44 7.43
CA GLY A 64 -0.13 -22.49 6.49
C GLY A 64 -0.85 -22.04 5.25
N GLU A 65 -1.07 -20.75 5.11
CA GLU A 65 -1.70 -20.21 3.93
C GLU A 65 -0.66 -19.73 2.94
N GLU A 66 -1.09 -19.57 1.70
CA GLU A 66 -0.20 -19.13 0.65
C GLU A 66 -0.27 -17.64 0.43
N SER A 67 -0.80 -16.94 1.39
CA SER A 67 -0.91 -15.50 1.28
C SER A 67 0.48 -14.88 1.31
N GLU A 68 0.87 -14.30 0.21
CA GLU A 68 2.16 -13.64 0.11
C GLU A 68 1.92 -12.17 -0.05
N GLU A 69 1.62 -11.53 1.05
CA GLU A 69 1.31 -10.12 1.04
C GLU A 69 2.36 -9.35 1.83
N LEU A 70 2.73 -8.19 1.30
CA LEU A 70 3.61 -7.28 2.00
C LEU A 70 2.81 -6.04 2.34
N ILE A 71 2.91 -5.59 3.57
CA ILE A 71 2.21 -4.39 4.02
C ILE A 71 3.21 -3.28 4.26
N ALA A 72 3.00 -2.14 3.59
CA ALA A 72 3.78 -0.93 3.81
C ALA A 72 2.88 0.05 4.55
N SER A 73 3.27 0.41 5.77
CA SER A 73 2.46 1.28 6.62
C SER A 73 3.14 2.63 6.80
N ILE A 74 2.34 3.69 6.79
CA ILE A 74 2.87 5.02 7.00
C ILE A 74 1.92 5.83 7.86
N GLY A 75 2.46 6.73 8.65
CA GLY A 75 1.66 7.63 9.44
C GLY A 75 1.93 7.56 10.92
N PRO A 76 1.06 8.21 11.70
CA PRO A 76 -0.24 8.80 11.28
C PRO A 76 -0.07 9.95 10.29
N ILE A 77 -0.92 9.96 9.29
CA ILE A 77 -0.95 11.04 8.29
C ILE A 77 -2.35 11.66 8.27
N PRO A 78 -2.49 12.90 7.78
CA PRO A 78 -3.83 13.47 7.59
C PRO A 78 -4.61 12.58 6.63
N ILE A 79 -5.88 12.35 6.92
CA ILE A 79 -6.70 11.44 6.12
C ILE A 79 -7.50 12.20 5.08
N SER A 80 -7.09 12.07 3.83
CA SER A 80 -7.80 12.58 2.66
C SER A 80 -7.43 11.70 1.49
N ALA A 81 -8.23 11.74 0.44
CA ALA A 81 -7.95 10.94 -0.75
C ALA A 81 -6.60 11.34 -1.35
N GLU A 82 -6.31 12.63 -1.39
CA GLU A 82 -5.06 13.14 -1.94
C GLU A 82 -3.84 12.69 -1.14
N GLU A 83 -3.93 12.74 0.20
CA GLU A 83 -2.83 12.31 1.04
C GLU A 83 -2.60 10.81 0.93
N ILE A 84 -3.66 10.03 0.95
CA ILE A 84 -3.54 8.58 0.80
C ILE A 84 -2.91 8.26 -0.54
N TRP A 85 -3.39 8.88 -1.62
CA TRP A 85 -2.85 8.63 -2.94
C TRP A 85 -1.37 9.02 -3.05
N LYS A 86 -0.99 10.13 -2.45
CA LYS A 86 0.39 10.58 -2.47
C LYS A 86 1.35 9.50 -1.97
N TYR A 87 1.00 8.89 -0.84
CA TYR A 87 1.84 7.84 -0.26
C TYR A 87 1.67 6.50 -0.97
N GLU A 88 0.47 6.23 -1.48
CA GLU A 88 0.24 5.02 -2.25
C GLU A 88 1.02 5.02 -3.54
N GLU A 89 1.01 6.15 -4.24
CA GLU A 89 1.74 6.28 -5.50
C GLU A 89 3.24 6.09 -5.27
N ALA A 90 3.77 6.73 -4.25
CA ALA A 90 5.19 6.61 -3.94
C ALA A 90 5.58 5.17 -3.60
N ALA A 91 4.77 4.50 -2.78
CA ALA A 91 5.04 3.11 -2.42
C ALA A 91 4.92 2.20 -3.63
N THR A 92 3.92 2.44 -4.49
CA THR A 92 3.73 1.62 -5.69
C THR A 92 4.90 1.75 -6.64
N LYS A 93 5.44 2.97 -6.82
CA LYS A 93 6.60 3.15 -7.67
C LYS A 93 7.82 2.37 -7.19
N ILE A 94 7.96 2.27 -5.88
CA ILE A 94 9.04 1.46 -5.30
C ILE A 94 8.74 -0.02 -5.53
N ALA A 95 7.51 -0.45 -5.21
CA ALA A 95 7.14 -1.86 -5.28
C ALA A 95 7.30 -2.44 -6.68
N ILE A 96 6.90 -1.70 -7.69
CA ILE A 96 6.95 -2.18 -9.07
C ILE A 96 8.39 -2.49 -9.49
N ARG A 97 9.37 -1.77 -8.97
CA ARG A 97 10.76 -2.03 -9.30
C ARG A 97 11.22 -3.43 -8.85
N PHE A 98 10.49 -4.02 -7.90
CA PHE A 98 10.78 -5.35 -7.38
C PHE A 98 9.72 -6.36 -7.80
N ASP A 99 8.91 -6.01 -8.80
CA ASP A 99 7.82 -6.86 -9.32
C ASP A 99 6.76 -7.17 -8.27
N PHE A 100 6.48 -6.20 -7.41
CA PHE A 100 5.34 -6.24 -6.51
C PHE A 100 4.30 -5.26 -7.01
N TYR A 101 3.03 -5.63 -6.87
CA TYR A 101 1.91 -4.84 -7.39
C TYR A 101 0.92 -4.51 -6.30
N PRO A 102 0.23 -3.36 -6.40
CA PRO A 102 -0.68 -2.92 -5.33
C PRO A 102 -1.96 -3.74 -5.28
N ASP A 103 -2.45 -3.95 -4.06
CA ASP A 103 -3.68 -4.70 -3.81
C ASP A 103 -4.61 -3.92 -2.87
N GLY A 104 -4.50 -2.60 -2.86
CA GLY A 104 -5.39 -1.76 -2.09
C GLY A 104 -4.76 -1.21 -0.83
N TRP A 105 -5.60 -0.54 -0.04
CA TRP A 105 -5.15 0.08 1.21
C TRP A 105 -6.29 0.03 2.23
N GLU A 106 -5.91 0.17 3.48
CA GLU A 106 -6.91 0.32 4.54
C GLU A 106 -6.31 1.14 5.69
N LEU A 107 -7.18 1.68 6.50
CA LEU A 107 -6.76 2.45 7.65
C LEU A 107 -6.60 1.54 8.85
N ASP A 108 -5.52 1.76 9.57
CA ASP A 108 -5.26 1.03 10.81
C ASP A 108 -5.91 1.81 11.96
N ILE A 109 -7.17 1.49 12.22
CA ILE A 109 -7.94 2.20 13.23
C ILE A 109 -8.66 1.25 14.17
#